data_7550dd7919176495a4157c69bac91fff
#
_entry.id   7550dd7919176495a4157c69bac91fff
#
_cell.length_a   1.000
_cell.length_b   1.000
_cell.length_c   1.000
_cell.angle_alpha   90.00
_cell.angle_beta   90.00
_cell.angle_gamma   90.00
#
_symmetry.space_group_name_H-M   'P 1'
#
loop_
_entity.id
_entity.type
_entity.pdbx_description
1 polymer ?
#
loop_
_entity_poly.entity_id
_entity_poly.type
_entity_poly.pdbx_seq_one_letter_code
_entity_poly.pdbx_strand_id
1 'polypeptide(L)'
;MCIRDSCTSVKESLLSQIKKNNLQKKFLLSHPIAGSEKSGFLNSNENLFEDKVSILLKHKGISKNALQTSQEFWSELGSKTFNLDSKFHDRIFSLTSHIPHIVAFSLISLLSKRKDLDYKKFMGGGFKDFTRIAASDPKMWENIFTLNKKNIVKDINRLQEELNTFKKLLLKDEQRKIESHLKKIKKTKQSLNK
;
A
#
# COMPACT_ATOMS: atom_id res chain seq x y z
N MET A 1 -0.61 30.64 12.00
CA MET A 1 0.05 29.41 12.54
C MET A 1 0.39 28.53 11.35
N CYS A 2 1.69 28.29 11.10
CA CYS A 2 2.07 27.46 9.96
C CYS A 2 1.83 25.99 10.31
N ILE A 3 0.91 25.35 9.61
CA ILE A 3 0.70 23.89 9.67
C ILE A 3 1.57 23.29 8.57
N ARG A 4 2.35 22.27 8.95
CA ARG A 4 3.11 21.47 7.99
C ARG A 4 2.33 20.20 7.70
N ASP A 5 2.08 19.92 6.44
CA ASP A 5 1.55 18.63 6.01
C ASP A 5 2.68 17.66 5.71
N SER A 6 2.46 16.38 5.99
CA SER A 6 3.41 15.31 5.73
C SER A 6 2.73 14.19 4.95
N CYS A 7 3.14 14.03 3.69
CA CYS A 7 2.59 13.07 2.72
C CYS A 7 3.28 11.69 2.75
N THR A 8 3.92 11.31 3.86
CA THR A 8 4.60 10.01 3.98
C THR A 8 3.64 8.82 3.89
N SER A 9 4.14 7.66 3.47
CA SER A 9 3.35 6.42 3.32
C SER A 9 3.10 5.66 4.62
N VAL A 10 3.82 5.96 5.72
CA VAL A 10 3.66 5.34 7.04
C VAL A 10 3.44 6.42 8.08
N LYS A 11 2.46 6.26 8.96
CA LYS A 11 1.95 7.33 9.80
C LYS A 11 2.16 7.14 11.30
N GLU A 12 2.06 5.92 11.82
CA GLU A 12 2.14 5.68 13.25
C GLU A 12 3.51 6.05 13.83
N SER A 13 4.57 5.66 13.13
CA SER A 13 5.95 5.99 13.52
C SER A 13 6.18 7.50 13.52
N LEU A 14 5.76 8.20 12.46
CA LEU A 14 5.90 9.65 12.35
C LEU A 14 5.09 10.38 13.42
N LEU A 15 3.83 9.99 13.64
CA LEU A 15 2.99 10.58 14.69
C LEU A 15 3.61 10.39 16.09
N SER A 16 4.24 9.25 16.32
CA SER A 16 4.95 8.97 17.57
C SER A 16 6.11 9.94 17.79
N GLN A 17 6.92 10.21 16.75
CA GLN A 17 8.01 11.19 16.81
C GLN A 17 7.50 12.62 17.00
N ILE A 18 6.44 13.01 16.30
CA ILE A 18 5.78 14.32 16.43
C ILE A 18 5.31 14.53 17.87
N LYS A 19 4.70 13.51 18.49
CA LYS A 19 4.26 13.56 19.90
C LYS A 19 5.43 13.67 20.85
N LYS A 20 6.49 12.89 20.67
CA LYS A 20 7.69 12.92 21.50
C LYS A 20 8.35 14.31 21.52
N ASN A 21 8.25 15.05 20.41
CA ASN A 21 8.81 16.40 20.29
C ASN A 21 7.79 17.52 20.53
N ASN A 22 6.60 17.22 21.06
CA ASN A 22 5.53 18.19 21.33
C ASN A 22 5.09 19.04 20.13
N LEU A 23 5.14 18.45 18.94
CA LEU A 23 4.87 19.13 17.66
C LEU A 23 3.46 18.88 17.11
N GLN A 24 2.57 18.17 17.85
CA GLN A 24 1.28 17.72 17.33
C GLN A 24 0.36 18.86 16.87
N LYS A 25 0.51 20.06 17.42
CA LYS A 25 -0.26 21.26 17.00
C LYS A 25 0.25 21.88 15.70
N LYS A 26 1.46 21.48 15.24
CA LYS A 26 2.13 22.07 14.07
C LYS A 26 2.10 21.17 12.83
N PHE A 27 1.68 19.90 12.97
CA PHE A 27 1.68 18.93 11.89
C PHE A 27 0.29 18.35 11.68
N LEU A 28 -0.17 18.40 10.45
CA LEU A 28 -1.18 17.52 9.91
C LEU A 28 -0.46 16.37 9.17
N LEU A 29 -1.05 15.20 9.16
CA LEU A 29 -0.54 14.06 8.41
C LEU A 29 -1.54 13.69 7.34
N SER A 30 -1.14 13.76 6.08
CA SER A 30 -1.93 13.29 4.94
C SER A 30 -1.22 12.18 4.18
N HIS A 31 -1.97 11.40 3.42
CA HIS A 31 -1.44 10.41 2.52
C HIS A 31 -2.27 10.42 1.23
N PRO A 32 -1.85 11.14 0.21
CA PRO A 32 -2.47 11.03 -1.10
C PRO A 32 -2.14 9.66 -1.70
N ILE A 33 -3.19 8.93 -2.08
CA ILE A 33 -3.08 7.63 -2.73
C ILE A 33 -2.96 7.87 -4.24
N ALA A 34 -1.86 8.48 -4.57
CA ALA A 34 -1.51 8.87 -5.93
C ALA A 34 0.01 8.67 -6.10
N GLY A 35 0.44 8.31 -7.27
CA GLY A 35 1.85 8.13 -7.58
C GLY A 35 2.05 7.23 -8.78
N SER A 36 3.29 7.17 -9.23
CA SER A 36 3.75 6.25 -10.26
C SER A 36 5.04 5.58 -9.80
N GLU A 37 5.45 4.56 -10.50
CA GLU A 37 6.77 3.92 -10.31
C GLU A 37 7.93 4.82 -10.74
N LYS A 38 7.65 5.91 -11.46
CA LYS A 38 8.65 6.88 -11.91
C LYS A 38 8.84 7.97 -10.86
N SER A 39 10.07 8.34 -10.58
CA SER A 39 10.43 9.40 -9.65
C SER A 39 11.00 10.62 -10.36
N GLY A 40 11.04 11.75 -9.67
CA GLY A 40 11.65 13.00 -10.13
C GLY A 40 10.69 13.96 -10.84
N PHE A 41 11.07 15.24 -10.86
CA PHE A 41 10.26 16.34 -11.38
C PHE A 41 9.85 16.17 -12.85
N LEU A 42 10.70 15.61 -13.68
CA LEU A 42 10.42 15.36 -15.10
C LEU A 42 9.26 14.40 -15.35
N ASN A 43 8.86 13.63 -14.33
CA ASN A 43 7.71 12.72 -14.37
C ASN A 43 6.49 13.27 -13.61
N SER A 44 6.49 14.58 -13.27
CA SER A 44 5.35 15.23 -12.62
C SER A 44 4.15 15.30 -13.58
N ASN A 45 2.95 15.23 -13.00
CA ASN A 45 1.69 15.35 -13.72
C ASN A 45 0.78 16.29 -12.94
N GLU A 46 0.26 17.34 -13.58
CA GLU A 46 -0.62 18.31 -12.95
C GLU A 46 -1.91 17.71 -12.42
N ASN A 47 -2.43 16.65 -13.07
CA ASN A 47 -3.65 15.95 -12.70
C ASN A 47 -3.39 14.75 -11.78
N LEU A 48 -2.21 14.68 -11.13
CA LEU A 48 -1.80 13.52 -10.31
C LEU A 48 -2.82 13.14 -9.23
N PHE A 49 -3.50 14.11 -8.66
CA PHE A 49 -4.42 13.93 -7.53
C PHE A 49 -5.89 13.89 -7.95
N GLU A 50 -6.21 14.15 -9.21
CA GLU A 50 -7.58 14.17 -9.72
C GLU A 50 -8.22 12.78 -9.58
N ASP A 51 -9.43 12.74 -9.01
CA ASP A 51 -10.18 11.52 -8.68
C ASP A 51 -9.45 10.52 -7.75
N LYS A 52 -8.33 10.93 -7.15
CA LYS A 52 -7.62 10.10 -6.18
C LYS A 52 -8.17 10.29 -4.77
N VAL A 53 -7.75 9.42 -3.89
CA VAL A 53 -8.05 9.50 -2.46
C VAL A 53 -6.89 10.17 -1.74
N SER A 54 -7.19 11.15 -0.90
CA SER A 54 -6.24 11.73 0.05
C SER A 54 -6.71 11.44 1.48
N ILE A 55 -5.91 10.71 2.23
CA ILE A 55 -6.22 10.35 3.61
C ILE A 55 -5.65 11.39 4.55
N LEU A 56 -6.50 11.93 5.41
CA LEU A 56 -6.12 12.87 6.45
C LEU A 56 -6.14 12.17 7.82
N LEU A 57 -5.06 12.30 8.58
CA LEU A 57 -4.94 11.61 9.85
C LEU A 57 -5.37 12.49 11.01
N LYS A 58 -6.49 12.10 11.58
CA LYS A 58 -7.02 12.71 12.79
C LYS A 58 -6.20 12.29 14.00
N HIS A 59 -5.66 13.26 14.75
CA HIS A 59 -4.95 12.99 15.99
C HIS A 59 -5.19 14.10 17.03
N LYS A 60 -4.96 13.80 18.31
CA LYS A 60 -5.07 14.80 19.39
C LYS A 60 -4.05 15.93 19.15
N GLY A 61 -4.53 17.17 19.13
CA GLY A 61 -3.73 18.38 18.93
C GLY A 61 -3.97 19.07 17.59
N ILE A 62 -4.60 18.45 16.63
CA ILE A 62 -5.04 19.14 15.40
C ILE A 62 -6.34 19.90 15.66
N SER A 63 -6.38 21.18 15.29
CA SER A 63 -7.59 21.99 15.32
C SER A 63 -8.57 21.60 14.21
N LYS A 64 -9.87 21.84 14.45
CA LYS A 64 -10.89 21.65 13.42
C LYS A 64 -10.60 22.46 12.16
N ASN A 65 -10.18 23.71 12.33
CA ASN A 65 -9.84 24.62 11.22
C ASN A 65 -8.68 24.06 10.39
N ALA A 66 -7.61 23.55 11.02
CA ALA A 66 -6.49 22.95 10.29
C ALA A 66 -6.91 21.74 9.45
N LEU A 67 -7.77 20.89 10.01
CA LEU A 67 -8.31 19.75 9.29
C LEU A 67 -9.17 20.18 8.10
N GLN A 68 -10.04 21.19 8.31
CA GLN A 68 -10.89 21.73 7.25
C GLN A 68 -10.06 22.36 6.13
N THR A 69 -9.10 23.22 6.46
CA THR A 69 -8.20 23.83 5.45
C THR A 69 -7.45 22.77 4.63
N SER A 70 -7.04 21.65 5.26
CA SER A 70 -6.40 20.58 4.53
C SER A 70 -7.38 19.80 3.65
N GLN A 71 -8.62 19.62 4.09
CA GLN A 71 -9.66 19.00 3.26
C GLN A 71 -9.96 19.86 2.03
N GLU A 72 -10.10 21.17 2.19
CA GLU A 72 -10.29 22.13 1.12
C GLU A 72 -9.14 22.07 0.12
N PHE A 73 -7.89 22.14 0.62
CA PHE A 73 -6.68 22.05 -0.21
C PHE A 73 -6.64 20.78 -1.10
N TRP A 74 -6.87 19.60 -0.50
CA TRP A 74 -6.88 18.35 -1.26
C TRP A 74 -8.07 18.25 -2.22
N SER A 75 -9.21 18.83 -1.85
CA SER A 75 -10.39 18.90 -2.72
C SER A 75 -10.18 19.81 -3.93
N GLU A 76 -9.51 20.95 -3.76
CA GLU A 76 -9.12 21.84 -4.86
C GLU A 76 -8.18 21.15 -5.85
N LEU A 77 -7.34 20.23 -5.39
CA LEU A 77 -6.51 19.37 -6.24
C LEU A 77 -7.27 18.18 -6.88
N GLY A 78 -8.60 18.13 -6.74
CA GLY A 78 -9.44 17.08 -7.31
C GLY A 78 -9.50 15.78 -6.48
N SER A 79 -8.91 15.73 -5.27
CA SER A 79 -8.90 14.53 -4.43
C SER A 79 -10.16 14.39 -3.58
N LYS A 80 -10.59 13.14 -3.39
CA LYS A 80 -11.60 12.76 -2.38
C LYS A 80 -10.92 12.52 -1.03
N THR A 81 -11.32 13.25 0.01
CA THR A 81 -10.66 13.15 1.33
C THR A 81 -11.37 12.19 2.28
N PHE A 82 -10.58 11.40 3.03
CA PHE A 82 -11.07 10.52 4.08
C PHE A 82 -10.25 10.69 5.35
N ASN A 83 -10.92 10.59 6.51
CA ASN A 83 -10.26 10.69 7.81
C ASN A 83 -10.01 9.30 8.40
N LEU A 84 -8.77 8.99 8.75
CA LEU A 84 -8.39 7.75 9.45
C LEU A 84 -7.54 8.06 10.69
N ASP A 85 -7.46 7.10 11.61
CA ASP A 85 -6.39 7.10 12.61
C ASP A 85 -5.12 6.43 12.06
N SER A 86 -3.96 6.75 12.65
CA SER A 86 -2.67 6.31 12.14
C SER A 86 -2.46 4.80 12.20
N LYS A 87 -3.00 4.11 13.23
CA LYS A 87 -2.87 2.65 13.37
C LYS A 87 -3.69 1.92 12.33
N PHE A 88 -4.92 2.37 12.13
CA PHE A 88 -5.82 1.80 11.12
C PHE A 88 -5.26 2.03 9.71
N HIS A 89 -4.74 3.24 9.43
CA HIS A 89 -4.04 3.57 8.21
C HIS A 89 -2.91 2.57 7.93
N ASP A 90 -1.96 2.43 8.85
CA ASP A 90 -0.77 1.59 8.61
C ASP A 90 -1.12 0.10 8.49
N ARG A 91 -2.20 -0.36 9.13
CA ARG A 91 -2.74 -1.72 8.96
C ARG A 91 -3.36 -1.94 7.58
N ILE A 92 -4.17 -1.00 7.10
CA ILE A 92 -4.77 -1.11 5.75
C ILE A 92 -3.67 -1.12 4.69
N PHE A 93 -2.74 -0.15 4.76
CA PHE A 93 -1.69 -0.05 3.75
C PHE A 93 -0.65 -1.17 3.83
N SER A 94 -0.48 -1.80 4.98
CA SER A 94 0.26 -3.06 5.06
C SER A 94 -0.31 -4.09 4.09
N LEU A 95 -1.62 -4.31 4.12
CA LEU A 95 -2.28 -5.35 3.34
C LEU A 95 -2.53 -4.94 1.88
N THR A 96 -2.93 -3.68 1.62
CA THR A 96 -3.36 -3.22 0.29
C THR A 96 -2.25 -2.65 -0.58
N SER A 97 -1.09 -2.33 0.01
CA SER A 97 0.05 -1.76 -0.69
C SER A 97 1.36 -2.52 -0.41
N HIS A 98 1.76 -2.66 0.87
CA HIS A 98 3.08 -3.17 1.20
C HIS A 98 3.23 -4.66 0.87
N ILE A 99 2.24 -5.49 1.20
CA ILE A 99 2.23 -6.92 0.85
C ILE A 99 2.23 -7.14 -0.66
N PRO A 100 1.42 -6.48 -1.49
CA PRO A 100 1.53 -6.57 -2.95
C PRO A 100 2.94 -6.32 -3.47
N HIS A 101 3.64 -5.30 -2.97
CA HIS A 101 5.02 -5.03 -3.38
C HIS A 101 5.99 -6.14 -2.94
N ILE A 102 5.86 -6.63 -1.70
CA ILE A 102 6.69 -7.76 -1.22
C ILE A 102 6.48 -8.99 -2.10
N VAL A 103 5.25 -9.29 -2.49
CA VAL A 103 4.95 -10.42 -3.37
C VAL A 103 5.56 -10.20 -4.76
N ALA A 104 5.43 -9.00 -5.32
CA ALA A 104 6.04 -8.67 -6.61
C ALA A 104 7.57 -8.79 -6.58
N PHE A 105 8.23 -8.23 -5.56
CA PHE A 105 9.68 -8.39 -5.34
C PHE A 105 10.07 -9.86 -5.17
N SER A 106 9.28 -10.64 -4.42
CA SER A 106 9.54 -12.05 -4.16
C SER A 106 9.42 -12.88 -5.44
N LEU A 107 8.44 -12.62 -6.31
CA LEU A 107 8.28 -13.29 -7.58
C LEU A 107 9.45 -13.00 -8.53
N ILE A 108 9.89 -11.75 -8.64
CA ILE A 108 11.05 -11.40 -9.44
C ILE A 108 12.33 -12.04 -8.86
N SER A 109 12.50 -12.04 -7.54
CA SER A 109 13.61 -12.72 -6.88
C SER A 109 13.60 -14.24 -7.11
N LEU A 110 12.42 -14.88 -7.05
CA LEU A 110 12.27 -16.30 -7.36
C LEU A 110 12.65 -16.59 -8.82
N LEU A 111 12.17 -15.78 -9.73
CA LEU A 111 12.44 -15.92 -11.15
C LEU A 111 13.94 -15.77 -11.47
N SER A 112 14.60 -14.78 -10.85
CA SER A 112 16.04 -14.53 -11.08
C SER A 112 16.95 -15.69 -10.66
N LYS A 113 16.48 -16.57 -9.76
CA LYS A 113 17.20 -17.77 -9.31
C LYS A 113 17.04 -18.97 -10.25
N ARG A 114 16.10 -18.92 -11.19
CA ARG A 114 15.82 -19.99 -12.16
C ARG A 114 16.59 -19.74 -13.46
N LYS A 115 17.90 -19.88 -13.41
CA LYS A 115 18.80 -19.69 -14.56
C LYS A 115 18.66 -20.77 -15.64
N ASP A 116 18.01 -21.86 -15.31
CA ASP A 116 17.69 -23.00 -16.17
C ASP A 116 16.56 -22.73 -17.17
N LEU A 117 15.82 -21.62 -17.01
CA LEU A 117 14.65 -21.28 -17.81
C LEU A 117 14.83 -19.98 -18.59
N ASP A 118 14.64 -20.00 -19.90
CA ASP A 118 14.51 -18.77 -20.72
C ASP A 118 13.06 -18.25 -20.64
N TYR A 119 12.70 -17.66 -19.51
CA TYR A 119 11.35 -17.17 -19.23
C TYR A 119 11.01 -15.85 -19.90
N LYS A 120 12.00 -15.09 -20.38
CA LYS A 120 11.78 -13.71 -20.89
C LYS A 120 10.77 -13.66 -22.03
N LYS A 121 10.82 -14.64 -22.95
CA LYS A 121 9.90 -14.75 -24.08
C LYS A 121 8.48 -15.18 -23.71
N PHE A 122 8.30 -15.73 -22.51
CA PHE A 122 7.06 -16.36 -22.07
C PHE A 122 6.31 -15.57 -20.99
N MET A 123 6.80 -14.37 -20.62
CA MET A 123 6.11 -13.49 -19.65
C MET A 123 4.89 -12.85 -20.30
N GLY A 124 3.70 -13.37 -19.98
CA GLY A 124 2.42 -12.81 -20.39
C GLY A 124 2.07 -11.49 -19.69
N GLY A 125 1.01 -10.82 -20.19
CA GLY A 125 0.54 -9.52 -19.64
C GLY A 125 0.27 -9.56 -18.14
N GLY A 126 -0.46 -10.57 -17.64
CA GLY A 126 -0.77 -10.69 -16.22
C GLY A 126 0.47 -10.74 -15.32
N PHE A 127 1.54 -11.42 -15.72
CA PHE A 127 2.80 -11.42 -14.97
C PHE A 127 3.46 -10.03 -14.98
N LYS A 128 3.53 -9.40 -16.15
CA LYS A 128 4.13 -8.06 -16.31
C LYS A 128 3.38 -7.01 -15.50
N ASP A 129 2.05 -7.01 -15.58
CA ASP A 129 1.20 -6.07 -14.84
C ASP A 129 1.37 -6.23 -13.32
N PHE A 130 1.34 -7.46 -12.84
CA PHE A 130 1.48 -7.74 -11.42
C PHE A 130 2.87 -7.40 -10.88
N THR A 131 3.93 -7.66 -11.65
CA THR A 131 5.31 -7.42 -11.23
C THR A 131 5.83 -6.03 -11.58
N ARG A 132 5.07 -5.20 -12.29
CA ARG A 132 5.43 -3.81 -12.65
C ARG A 132 5.87 -3.01 -11.42
N ILE A 133 5.18 -3.16 -10.31
CA ILE A 133 5.47 -2.46 -9.06
C ILE A 133 6.81 -2.87 -8.42
N ALA A 134 7.43 -3.97 -8.84
CA ALA A 134 8.77 -4.35 -8.38
C ALA A 134 9.89 -3.49 -8.98
N ALA A 135 9.59 -2.58 -9.90
CA ALA A 135 10.53 -1.57 -10.42
C ALA A 135 10.59 -0.29 -9.58
N SER A 136 9.85 -0.24 -8.47
CA SER A 136 9.81 0.92 -7.56
C SER A 136 11.14 1.16 -6.85
N ASP A 137 11.37 2.42 -6.40
CA ASP A 137 12.61 2.85 -5.74
C ASP A 137 12.93 2.02 -4.48
N PRO A 138 14.11 1.36 -4.42
CA PRO A 138 14.46 0.49 -3.30
C PRO A 138 14.62 1.23 -1.97
N LYS A 139 15.11 2.48 -1.99
CA LYS A 139 15.33 3.26 -0.78
C LYS A 139 14.02 3.73 -0.15
N MET A 140 13.05 4.10 -0.99
CA MET A 140 11.70 4.41 -0.53
C MET A 140 11.07 3.18 0.15
N TRP A 141 11.16 2.00 -0.47
CA TRP A 141 10.56 0.77 0.06
C TRP A 141 11.28 0.24 1.30
N GLU A 142 12.60 0.36 1.39
CA GLU A 142 13.34 0.06 2.62
C GLU A 142 12.76 0.84 3.82
N ASN A 143 12.53 2.15 3.64
CA ASN A 143 11.96 3.00 4.69
C ASN A 143 10.53 2.57 5.06
N ILE A 144 9.67 2.31 4.06
CA ILE A 144 8.29 1.87 4.27
C ILE A 144 8.27 0.55 5.05
N PHE A 145 9.06 -0.43 4.64
CA PHE A 145 9.12 -1.74 5.29
C PHE A 145 9.63 -1.64 6.72
N THR A 146 10.64 -0.83 6.95
CA THR A 146 11.21 -0.62 8.29
C THR A 146 10.21 0.05 9.22
N LEU A 147 9.54 1.11 8.76
CA LEU A 147 8.62 1.89 9.59
C LEU A 147 7.32 1.14 9.90
N ASN A 148 6.81 0.30 8.96
CA ASN A 148 5.59 -0.49 9.17
C ASN A 148 5.85 -1.98 9.46
N LYS A 149 7.06 -2.32 9.89
CA LYS A 149 7.56 -3.70 10.06
C LYS A 149 6.58 -4.61 10.82
N LYS A 150 5.99 -4.14 11.92
CA LYS A 150 5.10 -4.96 12.77
C LYS A 150 3.87 -5.46 12.02
N ASN A 151 3.21 -4.58 11.27
CA ASN A 151 2.03 -4.95 10.48
C ASN A 151 2.43 -5.86 9.32
N ILE A 152 3.50 -5.50 8.61
CA ILE A 152 4.00 -6.25 7.45
C ILE A 152 4.35 -7.69 7.82
N VAL A 153 5.12 -7.91 8.88
CA VAL A 153 5.49 -9.28 9.34
C VAL A 153 4.24 -10.09 9.67
N LYS A 154 3.26 -9.48 10.35
CA LYS A 154 1.99 -10.16 10.65
C LYS A 154 1.24 -10.56 9.37
N ASP A 155 1.22 -9.70 8.38
CA ASP A 155 0.49 -9.96 7.14
C ASP A 155 1.26 -10.92 6.20
N ILE A 156 2.60 -10.94 6.27
CA ILE A 156 3.41 -11.99 5.62
C ILE A 156 3.03 -13.37 6.17
N ASN A 157 2.94 -13.51 7.49
CA ASN A 157 2.56 -14.79 8.10
C ASN A 157 1.18 -15.25 7.61
N ARG A 158 0.22 -14.35 7.56
CA ARG A 158 -1.12 -14.64 7.01
C ARG A 158 -1.09 -15.06 5.55
N LEU A 159 -0.30 -14.36 4.73
CA LEU A 159 -0.11 -14.72 3.33
C LEU A 159 0.52 -16.12 3.18
N GLN A 160 1.49 -16.46 4.04
CA GLN A 160 2.08 -17.80 4.06
C GLN A 160 1.05 -18.88 4.43
N GLU A 161 0.13 -18.59 5.35
CA GLU A 161 -0.99 -19.50 5.68
C GLU A 161 -1.90 -19.74 4.48
N GLU A 162 -2.24 -18.67 3.73
CA GLU A 162 -3.03 -18.78 2.49
C GLU A 162 -2.30 -19.58 1.40
N LEU A 163 -1.00 -19.33 1.19
CA LEU A 163 -0.18 -20.11 0.26
C LEU A 163 -0.09 -21.59 0.67
N ASN A 164 0.03 -21.88 1.97
CA ASN A 164 0.01 -23.23 2.49
C ASN A 164 -1.36 -23.92 2.28
N THR A 165 -2.45 -23.16 2.33
CA THR A 165 -3.79 -23.67 2.02
C THR A 165 -3.87 -24.12 0.56
N PHE A 166 -3.42 -23.29 -0.39
CA PHE A 166 -3.33 -23.70 -1.79
C PHE A 166 -2.44 -24.93 -1.99
N LYS A 167 -1.24 -24.93 -1.37
CA LYS A 167 -0.33 -26.06 -1.43
C LYS A 167 -0.99 -27.38 -0.96
N LYS A 168 -1.72 -27.35 0.17
CA LYS A 168 -2.43 -28.52 0.70
C LYS A 168 -3.52 -29.03 -0.24
N LEU A 169 -4.29 -28.12 -0.87
CA LEU A 169 -5.32 -28.47 -1.84
C LEU A 169 -4.72 -29.14 -3.08
N LEU A 170 -3.60 -28.62 -3.57
CA LEU A 170 -2.89 -29.17 -4.73
C LEU A 170 -2.29 -30.55 -4.43
N LEU A 171 -1.67 -30.73 -3.24
CA LEU A 171 -1.06 -32.01 -2.86
C LEU A 171 -2.08 -33.15 -2.67
N LYS A 172 -3.33 -32.82 -2.36
CA LYS A 172 -4.40 -33.82 -2.16
C LYS A 172 -5.18 -34.12 -3.43
N ASP A 173 -4.85 -33.47 -4.54
CA ASP A 173 -5.54 -33.56 -5.84
C ASP A 173 -7.08 -33.40 -5.74
N GLU A 174 -7.52 -32.56 -4.80
CA GLU A 174 -8.94 -32.36 -4.50
C GLU A 174 -9.58 -31.30 -5.42
N GLN A 175 -9.70 -31.60 -6.71
CA GLN A 175 -10.17 -30.67 -7.75
C GLN A 175 -11.46 -29.92 -7.36
N ARG A 176 -12.47 -30.61 -6.85
CA ARG A 176 -13.74 -30.00 -6.39
C ARG A 176 -13.53 -28.98 -5.26
N LYS A 177 -12.60 -29.24 -4.35
CA LYS A 177 -12.29 -28.30 -3.25
C LYS A 177 -11.51 -27.12 -3.75
N ILE A 178 -10.58 -27.31 -4.69
CA ILE A 178 -9.86 -26.21 -5.35
C ILE A 178 -10.87 -25.29 -6.03
N GLU A 179 -11.77 -25.83 -6.86
CA GLU A 179 -12.81 -25.04 -7.54
C GLU A 179 -13.71 -24.28 -6.55
N SER A 180 -14.17 -24.95 -5.51
CA SER A 180 -14.99 -24.32 -4.47
C SER A 180 -14.25 -23.17 -3.77
N HIS A 181 -12.96 -23.35 -3.45
CA HIS A 181 -12.11 -22.32 -2.86
C HIS A 181 -11.97 -21.10 -3.78
N LEU A 182 -11.66 -21.33 -5.04
CA LEU A 182 -11.56 -20.26 -6.05
C LEU A 182 -12.89 -19.51 -6.27
N LYS A 183 -14.03 -20.22 -6.27
CA LYS A 183 -15.35 -19.59 -6.34
C LYS A 183 -15.62 -18.63 -5.16
N LYS A 184 -15.21 -18.99 -3.94
CA LYS A 184 -15.32 -18.10 -2.78
C LYS A 184 -14.47 -16.84 -2.95
N ILE A 185 -13.21 -16.98 -3.38
CA ILE A 185 -12.30 -15.86 -3.63
C ILE A 185 -12.88 -14.93 -4.72
N LYS A 186 -13.34 -15.51 -5.84
CA LYS A 186 -14.00 -14.75 -6.92
C LYS A 186 -15.18 -13.94 -6.42
N LYS A 187 -16.05 -14.54 -5.59
CA LYS A 187 -17.21 -13.85 -4.99
C LYS A 187 -16.78 -12.68 -4.10
N THR A 188 -15.76 -12.88 -3.28
CA THR A 188 -15.17 -11.81 -2.46
C THR A 188 -14.64 -10.68 -3.35
N LYS A 189 -13.86 -10.98 -4.40
CA LYS A 189 -13.35 -9.97 -5.33
C LYS A 189 -14.48 -9.16 -5.98
N GLN A 190 -15.56 -9.81 -6.34
CA GLN A 190 -16.73 -9.12 -6.91
C GLN A 190 -17.41 -8.17 -5.92
N SER A 191 -17.43 -8.49 -4.63
CA SER A 191 -17.98 -7.60 -3.60
C SER A 191 -17.11 -6.38 -3.29
N LEU A 192 -15.80 -6.48 -3.54
CA LEU A 192 -14.86 -5.35 -3.34
C LEU A 192 -14.94 -4.29 -4.45
N ASN A 193 -15.61 -4.58 -5.56
CA ASN A 193 -15.77 -3.66 -6.69
C ASN A 193 -17.14 -2.94 -6.70
N LYS A 194 -17.97 -3.22 -5.71
CA LYS A 194 -19.25 -2.53 -5.46
C LYS A 194 -19.08 -1.41 -4.44
#